data_d453c164847a128a5ddc801df4e2e231
#
_entry.id   d453c164847a128a5ddc801df4e2e231
#
_cell.length_a   1.000
_cell.length_b   1.000
_cell.length_c   1.000
_cell.angle_alpha   90.00
_cell.angle_beta   90.00
_cell.angle_gamma   90.00
#
_symmetry.space_group_name_H-M   'P 1'
#
loop_
_entity.id
_entity.type
_entity.pdbx_description
1 polymer ?
#
loop_
_entity_poly.entity_id
_entity_poly.type
_entity_poly.pdbx_seq_one_letter_code
_entity_poly.pdbx_strand_id
1 'polypeptide(L)'
;MSQLDKTFPTLDCAACILTPKMVDAGANDKIHLYTYCEVDKVSGFVGNFSVTIKQKPRYVDPVKCTGCGACTEKCPSKKTPNEFNMGLDNRPAIYIPFAQAVPKLAVIDRDACIHFKTGKCGLCVRTCGAGAINYDQKEEFITKEYGAIVVATGYNQIKPVKFDEYLYSQSKDVVTSLE
;
A
#
# COMPACT_ATOMS: atom_id res chain seq x y z
N MET A 1 6.75 3.70 9.24
CA MET A 1 8.00 2.96 9.47
C MET A 1 8.59 2.43 8.16
N SER A 2 7.80 1.87 7.27
CA SER A 2 8.28 1.39 5.94
C SER A 2 8.88 2.49 5.04
N GLN A 3 8.50 3.73 5.25
CA GLN A 3 8.99 4.90 4.49
C GLN A 3 10.23 5.55 5.12
N LEU A 4 10.56 5.23 6.37
CA LEU A 4 11.73 5.77 7.05
C LEU A 4 12.98 4.97 6.68
N ASP A 5 14.10 5.64 6.42
CA ASP A 5 15.41 5.00 6.32
C ASP A 5 15.90 4.57 7.70
N LYS A 6 15.87 5.48 8.66
CA LYS A 6 16.33 5.27 10.02
C LYS A 6 15.25 5.54 11.06
N THR A 7 15.30 4.81 12.16
CA THR A 7 14.44 5.06 13.33
C THR A 7 15.11 6.06 14.27
N PHE A 8 14.32 6.93 14.88
CA PHE A 8 14.79 7.84 15.91
C PHE A 8 14.40 7.29 17.31
N PRO A 9 15.25 7.42 18.35
CA PRO A 9 16.58 8.06 18.38
C PRO A 9 17.75 7.13 18.08
N THR A 10 17.51 5.84 17.91
CA THR A 10 18.56 4.80 17.82
C THR A 10 19.28 4.78 16.48
N LEU A 11 18.72 5.41 15.45
CA LEU A 11 19.22 5.41 14.07
C LEU A 11 19.40 4.01 13.47
N ASP A 12 18.59 3.05 13.92
CA ASP A 12 18.55 1.72 13.34
C ASP A 12 17.90 1.73 11.95
N CYS A 13 18.22 0.75 11.12
CA CYS A 13 17.59 0.56 9.83
C CYS A 13 16.11 0.20 10.00
N ALA A 14 15.21 1.08 9.57
CA ALA A 14 13.77 0.88 9.71
C ALA A 14 13.26 -0.37 8.98
N ALA A 15 13.78 -0.64 7.78
CA ALA A 15 13.45 -1.84 7.01
C ALA A 15 13.95 -3.12 7.71
N CYS A 16 15.15 -3.09 8.33
CA CYS A 16 15.70 -4.25 9.04
C CYS A 16 14.88 -4.62 10.28
N ILE A 17 14.22 -3.65 10.91
CA ILE A 17 13.34 -3.89 12.06
C ILE A 17 11.95 -4.37 11.60
N LEU A 18 11.39 -3.73 10.58
CA LEU A 18 10.02 -3.96 10.15
C LEU A 18 9.86 -5.22 9.32
N THR A 19 10.78 -5.48 8.38
CA THR A 19 10.67 -6.58 7.41
C THR A 19 10.53 -7.96 8.08
N PRO A 20 11.35 -8.33 9.07
CA PRO A 20 11.18 -9.62 9.76
C PRO A 20 9.79 -9.76 10.38
N LYS A 21 9.30 -8.71 11.05
CA LYS A 21 7.95 -8.72 11.69
C LYS A 21 6.82 -8.87 10.67
N MET A 22 6.93 -8.24 9.50
CA MET A 22 5.96 -8.43 8.43
C MET A 22 5.99 -9.84 7.85
N VAL A 23 7.19 -10.42 7.67
CA VAL A 23 7.37 -11.78 7.18
C VAL A 23 6.81 -12.79 8.19
N ASP A 24 7.11 -12.64 9.47
CA ASP A 24 6.59 -13.49 10.55
C ASP A 24 5.06 -13.46 10.59
N ALA A 25 4.47 -12.27 10.49
CA ALA A 25 3.01 -12.13 10.42
C ALA A 25 2.42 -12.77 9.17
N GLY A 26 3.08 -12.64 8.01
CA GLY A 26 2.63 -13.21 6.74
C GLY A 26 2.79 -14.72 6.63
N ALA A 27 3.74 -15.30 7.36
CA ALA A 27 4.03 -16.73 7.37
C ALA A 27 3.24 -17.50 8.44
N ASN A 28 2.56 -16.83 9.36
CA ASN A 28 1.85 -17.46 10.46
C ASN A 28 0.43 -17.87 10.04
N ASP A 29 0.14 -19.16 10.05
CA ASP A 29 -1.16 -19.72 9.64
C ASP A 29 -2.36 -19.25 10.48
N LYS A 30 -2.11 -18.73 11.68
CA LYS A 30 -3.15 -18.19 12.57
C LYS A 30 -3.44 -16.70 12.32
N ILE A 31 -2.68 -16.04 11.44
CA ILE A 31 -2.84 -14.64 11.13
C ILE A 31 -3.42 -14.48 9.71
N HIS A 32 -4.57 -13.84 9.61
CA HIS A 32 -5.20 -13.53 8.34
C HIS A 32 -4.95 -12.07 7.98
N LEU A 33 -4.17 -11.82 6.92
CA LEU A 33 -3.86 -10.47 6.44
C LEU A 33 -4.90 -9.99 5.43
N TYR A 34 -5.61 -8.94 5.77
CA TYR A 34 -6.49 -8.19 4.85
C TYR A 34 -5.76 -6.95 4.38
N THR A 35 -5.02 -7.07 3.27
CA THR A 35 -4.23 -5.96 2.72
C THR A 35 -4.97 -5.28 1.58
N TYR A 36 -4.77 -3.97 1.39
CA TYR A 36 -5.53 -3.13 0.47
C TYR A 36 -7.03 -3.10 0.81
N CYS A 37 -7.30 -3.12 2.11
CA CYS A 37 -8.63 -3.13 2.69
C CYS A 37 -8.81 -1.95 3.65
N GLU A 38 -10.04 -1.62 3.94
CA GLU A 38 -10.45 -0.62 4.93
C GLU A 38 -11.47 -1.25 5.88
N VAL A 39 -11.48 -0.82 7.13
CA VAL A 39 -12.57 -1.12 8.04
C VAL A 39 -13.73 -0.17 7.71
N ASP A 40 -14.82 -0.72 7.21
CA ASP A 40 -16.00 0.04 6.82
C ASP A 40 -16.91 0.30 8.02
N LYS A 41 -17.20 -0.73 8.80
CA LYS A 41 -18.10 -0.65 9.95
C LYS A 41 -17.64 -1.52 11.10
N VAL A 42 -17.81 -1.02 12.32
CA VAL A 42 -17.64 -1.76 13.57
C VAL A 42 -18.89 -1.64 14.39
N SER A 43 -19.38 -2.74 14.93
CA SER A 43 -20.51 -2.81 15.85
C SER A 43 -20.28 -3.86 16.92
N GLY A 44 -21.12 -3.89 17.94
CA GLY A 44 -20.99 -4.84 19.04
C GLY A 44 -20.31 -4.25 20.28
N PHE A 45 -19.76 -5.11 21.13
CA PHE A 45 -19.16 -4.78 22.41
C PHE A 45 -17.97 -5.70 22.71
N VAL A 46 -17.24 -5.43 23.76
CA VAL A 46 -16.08 -6.23 24.19
C VAL A 46 -16.47 -7.70 24.32
N GLY A 47 -15.72 -8.56 23.63
CA GLY A 47 -16.00 -10.00 23.54
C GLY A 47 -16.83 -10.39 22.31
N ASN A 48 -17.54 -9.47 21.67
CA ASN A 48 -18.43 -9.75 20.53
C ASN A 48 -18.54 -8.55 19.57
N PHE A 49 -17.44 -8.26 18.88
CA PHE A 49 -17.40 -7.23 17.83
C PHE A 49 -17.73 -7.84 16.48
N SER A 50 -18.60 -7.19 15.73
CA SER A 50 -18.80 -7.46 14.30
C SER A 50 -18.13 -6.39 13.48
N VAL A 51 -17.17 -6.77 12.63
CA VAL A 51 -16.37 -5.87 11.82
C VAL A 51 -16.60 -6.15 10.34
N THR A 52 -17.02 -5.14 9.60
CA THR A 52 -17.14 -5.18 8.14
C THR A 52 -15.87 -4.59 7.52
N ILE A 53 -15.19 -5.41 6.74
CA ILE A 53 -13.96 -5.07 6.02
C ILE A 53 -14.33 -4.86 4.55
N LYS A 54 -14.02 -3.69 4.03
CA LYS A 54 -14.15 -3.35 2.62
C LYS A 54 -12.84 -3.71 1.90
N GLN A 55 -12.86 -4.72 1.05
CA GLN A 55 -11.74 -5.10 0.20
C GLN A 55 -11.81 -4.31 -1.10
N LYS A 56 -10.81 -3.46 -1.32
CA LYS A 56 -10.68 -2.67 -2.55
C LYS A 56 -10.19 -3.54 -3.71
N PRO A 57 -10.66 -3.32 -4.94
CA PRO A 57 -10.18 -4.06 -6.10
C PRO A 57 -8.73 -3.68 -6.41
N ARG A 58 -7.83 -4.66 -6.36
CA ARG A 58 -6.43 -4.50 -6.79
C ARG A 58 -6.29 -4.56 -8.30
N TYR A 59 -7.30 -5.14 -8.98
CA TYR A 59 -7.26 -5.54 -10.39
C TYR A 59 -6.14 -6.54 -10.70
N VAL A 60 -5.64 -7.19 -9.67
CA VAL A 60 -4.61 -8.24 -9.71
C VAL A 60 -5.06 -9.34 -8.75
N ASP A 61 -5.11 -10.56 -9.25
CA ASP A 61 -5.47 -11.75 -8.48
C ASP A 61 -4.35 -12.05 -7.45
N PRO A 62 -4.63 -12.01 -6.15
CA PRO A 62 -3.61 -12.20 -5.11
C PRO A 62 -3.06 -13.62 -5.05
N VAL A 63 -3.82 -14.62 -5.53
CA VAL A 63 -3.39 -16.02 -5.53
C VAL A 63 -2.43 -16.31 -6.69
N LYS A 64 -2.65 -15.68 -7.84
CA LYS A 64 -1.82 -15.86 -9.04
C LYS A 64 -0.60 -14.96 -9.09
N CYS A 65 -0.67 -13.80 -8.46
CA CYS A 65 0.41 -12.81 -8.53
C CYS A 65 1.65 -13.27 -7.75
N THR A 66 2.78 -13.41 -8.43
CA THR A 66 4.07 -13.77 -7.82
C THR A 66 4.90 -12.58 -7.35
N GLY A 67 4.42 -11.34 -7.54
CA GLY A 67 5.17 -10.13 -7.17
C GLY A 67 6.45 -9.89 -7.99
N CYS A 68 6.56 -10.46 -9.20
CA CYS A 68 7.79 -10.38 -10.03
C CYS A 68 8.11 -8.98 -10.57
N GLY A 69 7.13 -8.05 -10.63
CA GLY A 69 7.33 -6.69 -11.10
C GLY A 69 7.33 -6.47 -12.61
N ALA A 70 7.30 -7.50 -13.45
CA ALA A 70 7.37 -7.39 -14.91
C ALA A 70 6.27 -6.47 -15.50
N CYS A 71 5.06 -6.51 -14.93
CA CYS A 71 3.96 -5.64 -15.33
C CYS A 71 4.23 -4.16 -14.99
N THR A 72 4.94 -3.89 -13.90
CA THR A 72 5.33 -2.54 -13.45
C THR A 72 6.32 -1.91 -14.43
N GLU A 73 7.33 -2.65 -14.84
CA GLU A 73 8.36 -2.19 -15.78
C GLU A 73 7.79 -1.81 -17.15
N LYS A 74 6.86 -2.61 -17.66
CA LYS A 74 6.26 -2.45 -18.99
C LYS A 74 5.08 -1.47 -19.03
N CYS A 75 4.65 -0.94 -17.89
CA CYS A 75 3.55 0.03 -17.84
C CYS A 75 3.96 1.37 -18.49
N PRO A 76 3.21 1.88 -19.49
CA PRO A 76 3.53 3.16 -20.14
C PRO A 76 3.09 4.38 -19.33
N SER A 77 2.16 4.22 -18.39
CA SER A 77 1.68 5.29 -17.51
C SER A 77 2.60 5.40 -16.29
N LYS A 78 3.60 6.29 -16.35
CA LYS A 78 4.64 6.48 -15.32
C LYS A 78 4.69 7.90 -14.77
N LYS A 79 3.54 8.58 -14.71
CA LYS A 79 3.47 10.00 -14.31
C LYS A 79 2.70 10.24 -13.01
N THR A 80 2.35 9.19 -12.29
CA THR A 80 1.64 9.32 -11.02
C THR A 80 2.65 9.57 -9.91
N PRO A 81 2.49 10.62 -9.09
CA PRO A 81 3.35 10.83 -7.93
C PRO A 81 3.37 9.59 -7.05
N ASN A 82 4.55 9.20 -6.60
CA ASN A 82 4.74 8.02 -5.76
C ASN A 82 4.45 8.37 -4.30
N GLU A 83 3.34 7.91 -3.78
CA GLU A 83 2.91 8.19 -2.41
C GLU A 83 3.87 7.59 -1.37
N PHE A 84 4.53 6.49 -1.71
CA PHE A 84 5.52 5.87 -0.83
C PHE A 84 6.75 6.78 -0.62
N ASN A 85 7.17 7.48 -1.66
CA ASN A 85 8.30 8.42 -1.63
C ASN A 85 7.85 9.88 -1.48
N MET A 86 6.71 10.12 -0.83
CA MET A 86 6.20 11.48 -0.57
C MET A 86 6.02 12.35 -1.84
N GLY A 87 5.88 11.72 -3.02
CA GLY A 87 5.75 12.41 -4.29
C GLY A 87 7.06 12.90 -4.91
N LEU A 88 8.22 12.56 -4.34
CA LEU A 88 9.53 12.97 -4.84
C LEU A 88 9.90 12.30 -6.17
N ASP A 89 9.30 11.16 -6.46
CA ASP A 89 9.40 10.47 -7.74
C ASP A 89 8.02 10.10 -8.30
N ASN A 90 7.99 9.49 -9.47
CA ASN A 90 6.77 9.01 -10.10
C ASN A 90 6.73 7.48 -10.16
N ARG A 91 5.55 6.94 -9.95
CA ARG A 91 5.26 5.51 -10.12
C ARG A 91 4.40 5.22 -11.35
N PRO A 92 4.46 4.00 -11.90
CA PRO A 92 3.53 3.56 -12.92
C PRO A 92 2.12 3.31 -12.35
N ALA A 93 1.13 3.23 -13.25
CA ALA A 93 -0.26 2.94 -12.88
C ALA A 93 -0.44 1.53 -12.28
N ILE A 94 0.37 0.55 -12.70
CA ILE A 94 0.46 -0.75 -12.02
C ILE A 94 1.78 -0.79 -11.26
N TYR A 95 1.72 -1.06 -9.97
CA TYR A 95 2.89 -0.95 -9.10
C TYR A 95 2.80 -1.92 -7.92
N ILE A 96 3.94 -2.18 -7.30
CA ILE A 96 4.06 -2.81 -5.99
C ILE A 96 4.30 -1.68 -5.00
N PRO A 97 3.53 -1.54 -3.90
CA PRO A 97 3.60 -0.38 -3.01
C PRO A 97 5.00 -0.03 -2.51
N PHE A 98 5.77 -1.04 -2.14
CA PHE A 98 7.20 -0.92 -1.79
C PHE A 98 7.89 -2.29 -1.88
N ALA A 99 9.21 -2.29 -1.97
CA ALA A 99 9.99 -3.48 -2.30
C ALA A 99 9.82 -4.65 -1.30
N GLN A 100 9.67 -4.33 0.00
CA GLN A 100 9.52 -5.28 1.10
C GLN A 100 8.07 -5.57 1.49
N ALA A 101 7.08 -5.18 0.66
CA ALA A 101 5.67 -5.39 0.96
C ALA A 101 5.35 -6.88 1.21
N VAL A 102 4.56 -7.15 2.24
CA VAL A 102 4.04 -8.49 2.57
C VAL A 102 2.51 -8.43 2.68
N PRO A 103 1.78 -9.16 1.83
CA PRO A 103 2.26 -9.89 0.64
C PRO A 103 2.78 -8.95 -0.46
N LYS A 104 3.77 -9.41 -1.22
CA LYS A 104 4.33 -8.66 -2.35
C LYS A 104 3.44 -8.79 -3.58
N LEU A 105 2.42 -7.96 -3.66
CA LEU A 105 1.41 -8.00 -4.72
C LEU A 105 1.35 -6.67 -5.47
N ALA A 106 1.14 -6.75 -6.78
CA ALA A 106 0.89 -5.56 -7.58
C ALA A 106 -0.54 -5.03 -7.37
N VAL A 107 -0.70 -3.75 -7.61
CA VAL A 107 -1.99 -3.02 -7.57
C VAL A 107 -2.08 -2.16 -8.82
N ILE A 108 -3.26 -2.04 -9.41
CA ILE A 108 -3.52 -1.09 -10.49
C ILE A 108 -4.28 0.11 -9.93
N ASP A 109 -3.69 1.28 -10.09
CA ASP A 109 -4.33 2.55 -9.86
C ASP A 109 -5.27 2.83 -11.05
N ARG A 110 -6.58 2.76 -10.78
CA ARG A 110 -7.62 2.90 -11.80
C ARG A 110 -7.57 4.27 -12.48
N ASP A 111 -7.32 5.31 -11.70
CA ASP A 111 -7.34 6.69 -12.19
C ASP A 111 -6.11 7.05 -13.02
N ALA A 112 -5.00 6.36 -12.78
CA ALA A 112 -3.77 6.51 -13.56
C ALA A 112 -3.70 5.57 -14.77
N CYS A 113 -4.52 4.51 -14.80
CA CYS A 113 -4.41 3.43 -15.78
C CYS A 113 -5.05 3.82 -17.13
N ILE A 114 -4.28 3.69 -18.22
CA ILE A 114 -4.75 3.94 -19.59
C ILE A 114 -5.86 2.97 -19.98
N HIS A 115 -5.82 1.72 -19.53
CA HIS A 115 -6.88 0.74 -19.83
C HIS A 115 -8.23 1.24 -19.32
N PHE A 116 -8.32 1.65 -18.07
CA PHE A 116 -9.58 2.14 -17.49
C PHE A 116 -10.05 3.45 -18.10
N LYS A 117 -9.15 4.28 -18.62
CA LYS A 117 -9.48 5.54 -19.29
C LYS A 117 -9.95 5.36 -20.73
N THR A 118 -9.34 4.43 -21.47
CA THR A 118 -9.51 4.37 -22.94
C THR A 118 -9.89 2.99 -23.48
N GLY A 119 -9.82 1.94 -22.68
CA GLY A 119 -10.03 0.55 -23.08
C GLY A 119 -8.94 -0.05 -23.98
N LYS A 120 -7.93 0.73 -24.41
CA LYS A 120 -6.99 0.32 -25.47
C LYS A 120 -5.64 -0.24 -24.96
N CYS A 121 -5.34 -0.17 -23.68
CA CYS A 121 -4.09 -0.69 -23.12
C CYS A 121 -4.29 -2.06 -22.48
N GLY A 122 -3.37 -2.99 -22.70
CA GLY A 122 -3.38 -4.34 -22.11
C GLY A 122 -1.96 -4.89 -21.92
N LEU A 123 -0.96 -4.01 -21.82
CA LEU A 123 0.46 -4.44 -21.72
C LEU A 123 0.73 -5.29 -20.49
N CYS A 124 0.19 -4.93 -19.33
CA CYS A 124 0.35 -5.71 -18.11
C CYS A 124 -0.25 -7.11 -18.21
N VAL A 125 -1.40 -7.28 -18.90
CA VAL A 125 -2.00 -8.59 -19.17
C VAL A 125 -1.07 -9.44 -20.02
N ARG A 126 -0.55 -8.86 -21.11
CA ARG A 126 0.34 -9.58 -22.05
C ARG A 126 1.70 -9.93 -21.42
N THR A 127 2.15 -9.13 -20.48
CA THR A 127 3.46 -9.35 -19.81
C THR A 127 3.33 -10.29 -18.61
N CYS A 128 2.14 -10.46 -18.04
CA CYS A 128 1.94 -11.27 -16.85
C CYS A 128 1.89 -12.76 -17.22
N GLY A 129 3.01 -13.47 -17.06
CA GLY A 129 3.07 -14.92 -17.31
C GLY A 129 2.18 -15.76 -16.39
N ALA A 130 1.84 -15.24 -15.20
CA ALA A 130 0.95 -15.90 -14.25
C ALA A 130 -0.55 -15.61 -14.53
N GLY A 131 -0.88 -14.75 -15.49
CA GLY A 131 -2.27 -14.39 -15.80
C GLY A 131 -3.04 -13.78 -14.62
N ALA A 132 -2.36 -13.00 -13.78
CA ALA A 132 -2.94 -12.47 -12.55
C ALA A 132 -3.78 -11.19 -12.75
N ILE A 133 -3.76 -10.55 -13.92
CA ILE A 133 -4.46 -9.29 -14.16
C ILE A 133 -5.95 -9.55 -14.41
N ASN A 134 -6.81 -8.88 -13.62
CA ASN A 134 -8.25 -8.95 -13.74
C ASN A 134 -8.86 -7.56 -13.57
N TYR A 135 -9.23 -6.93 -14.67
CA TYR A 135 -9.85 -5.59 -14.68
C TYR A 135 -11.30 -5.56 -14.18
N ASP A 136 -11.95 -6.72 -14.10
CA ASP A 136 -13.37 -6.84 -13.70
C ASP A 136 -13.57 -7.01 -12.19
N GLN A 137 -12.47 -6.98 -11.39
CA GLN A 137 -12.58 -7.03 -9.94
C GLN A 137 -13.47 -5.89 -9.42
N LYS A 138 -14.29 -6.23 -8.44
CA LYS A 138 -15.17 -5.29 -7.74
C LYS A 138 -14.79 -5.20 -6.27
N GLU A 139 -15.33 -4.20 -5.61
CA GLU A 139 -15.27 -4.11 -4.15
C GLU A 139 -16.03 -5.28 -3.53
N GLU A 140 -15.47 -5.84 -2.46
CA GLU A 140 -16.08 -6.91 -1.68
C GLU A 140 -16.18 -6.48 -0.21
N PHE A 141 -17.27 -6.88 0.46
CA PHE A 141 -17.48 -6.63 1.87
C PHE A 141 -17.43 -7.96 2.62
N ILE A 142 -16.55 -8.06 3.59
CA ILE A 142 -16.34 -9.26 4.40
C ILE A 142 -16.68 -8.89 5.85
N THR A 143 -17.69 -9.53 6.42
CA THR A 143 -18.04 -9.35 7.83
C THR A 143 -17.49 -10.51 8.66
N LYS A 144 -16.76 -10.18 9.73
CA LYS A 144 -16.15 -11.14 10.66
C LYS A 144 -16.43 -10.73 12.11
N GLU A 145 -16.48 -11.73 12.98
CA GLU A 145 -16.65 -11.55 14.41
C GLU A 145 -15.31 -11.67 15.14
N TYR A 146 -15.07 -10.79 16.10
CA TYR A 146 -13.83 -10.71 16.86
C TYR A 146 -14.11 -10.45 18.34
N GLY A 147 -13.34 -11.06 19.23
CA GLY A 147 -13.45 -10.84 20.67
C GLY A 147 -12.85 -9.49 21.12
N ALA A 148 -11.84 -9.00 20.41
CA ALA A 148 -11.17 -7.74 20.72
C ALA A 148 -10.66 -7.06 19.46
N ILE A 149 -10.49 -5.75 19.54
CA ILE A 149 -9.92 -4.92 18.46
C ILE A 149 -8.74 -4.14 19.04
N VAL A 150 -7.57 -4.26 18.41
CA VAL A 150 -6.38 -3.47 18.72
C VAL A 150 -6.19 -2.44 17.61
N VAL A 151 -6.17 -1.15 17.97
CA VAL A 151 -5.97 -0.05 17.03
C VAL A 151 -4.49 0.32 17.00
N ALA A 152 -3.87 0.15 15.85
CA ALA A 152 -2.46 0.44 15.63
C ALA A 152 -2.27 1.12 14.25
N THR A 153 -2.95 2.24 14.04
CA THR A 153 -3.06 2.95 12.74
C THR A 153 -1.84 3.79 12.38
N GLY A 154 -0.82 3.82 13.23
CA GLY A 154 0.36 4.65 13.05
C GLY A 154 0.12 6.12 13.40
N TYR A 155 0.87 7.02 12.79
CA TYR A 155 0.78 8.47 13.03
C TYR A 155 0.74 9.23 11.70
N ASN A 156 0.18 10.43 11.75
CA ASN A 156 0.26 11.41 10.67
C ASN A 156 1.32 12.45 11.00
N GLN A 157 2.11 12.84 10.01
CA GLN A 157 3.02 13.97 10.17
C GLN A 157 2.24 15.27 10.43
N ILE A 158 2.80 16.09 11.31
CA ILE A 158 2.35 17.48 11.44
C ILE A 158 2.75 18.21 10.15
N LYS A 159 1.83 18.96 9.56
CA LYS A 159 2.14 19.75 8.36
C LYS A 159 3.14 20.86 8.72
N PRO A 160 4.38 20.82 8.22
CA PRO A 160 5.43 21.76 8.64
C PRO A 160 5.13 23.21 8.26
N VAL A 161 4.31 23.43 7.24
CA VAL A 161 3.84 24.77 6.82
C VAL A 161 3.07 25.54 7.90
N LYS A 162 2.71 24.89 9.02
CA LYS A 162 2.11 25.57 10.18
C LYS A 162 3.14 26.27 11.10
N PHE A 163 4.42 26.07 10.82
CA PHE A 163 5.53 26.55 11.64
C PHE A 163 6.49 27.36 10.78
N ASP A 164 6.18 28.65 10.63
CA ASP A 164 6.91 29.58 9.72
C ASP A 164 8.37 29.74 10.14
N GLU A 165 8.69 29.56 11.43
CA GLU A 165 10.04 29.67 11.96
C GLU A 165 11.02 28.62 11.39
N TYR A 166 10.52 27.50 10.87
CA TYR A 166 11.37 26.46 10.27
C TYR A 166 11.62 26.67 8.79
N LEU A 167 11.00 27.68 8.16
CA LEU A 167 11.16 28.03 6.76
C LEU A 167 10.88 26.87 5.77
N TYR A 168 10.06 25.90 6.17
CA TYR A 168 9.64 24.82 5.29
C TYR A 168 8.89 25.40 4.08
N SER A 169 9.15 24.87 2.89
CA SER A 169 8.70 25.40 1.58
C SER A 169 9.35 26.71 1.13
N GLN A 170 10.09 27.43 1.99
CA GLN A 170 10.84 28.62 1.64
C GLN A 170 12.32 28.31 1.35
N SER A 171 12.88 27.31 2.02
CA SER A 171 14.23 26.80 1.76
C SER A 171 14.15 25.35 1.27
N LYS A 172 14.95 25.05 0.24
CA LYS A 172 15.09 23.68 -0.30
C LYS A 172 15.85 22.74 0.63
N ASP A 173 16.56 23.28 1.61
CA ASP A 173 17.40 22.54 2.56
C ASP A 173 16.59 22.10 3.80
N VAL A 174 15.32 22.53 3.90
CA VAL A 174 14.43 22.15 5.00
C VAL A 174 13.45 21.11 4.50
N VAL A 175 13.62 19.89 4.98
CA VAL A 175 12.83 18.70 4.60
C VAL A 175 12.23 18.03 5.82
N THR A 176 11.19 17.25 5.64
CA THR A 176 10.63 16.40 6.70
C THR A 176 11.46 15.12 6.85
N SER A 177 11.22 14.36 7.94
CA SER A 177 11.90 13.07 8.15
C SER A 177 11.50 11.98 7.15
N LEU A 178 10.43 12.18 6.36
CA LEU A 178 10.00 11.26 5.32
C LEU A 178 10.48 11.68 3.91
N GLU A 179 10.78 12.94 3.70
CA GLU A 179 11.43 13.47 2.51
C GLU A 179 12.94 13.23 2.55
#